data_ffabfd4c1c015376654a3467c1ac5664
#
_entry.id   ffabfd4c1c015376654a3467c1ac5664
#
_cell.length_a   1.000
_cell.length_b   1.000
_cell.length_c   1.000
_cell.angle_alpha   90.00
_cell.angle_beta   90.00
_cell.angle_gamma   90.00
#
_symmetry.space_group_name_H-M   'P 1'
#
loop_
_entity.id
_entity.type
_entity.pdbx_description
1 polymer ?
#
loop_
_entity_poly.entity_id
_entity_poly.type
_entity_poly.pdbx_seq_one_letter_code
_entity_poly.pdbx_strand_id
1 'polypeptide(L)'
;MNSVVIDRAQVHDTLIEDVRDGLTRSLKELPPKYFYDERGSALFDRITTLPEYYPTRCERQILNRHSPQIVRSTAAEELVELGSGTASKTRALLYAMAGHGSLRRYVPFDVDASVVEACADELSELYPGLTVHGVVGDFGRDLDRIPGGERRLFAFLGGTIGNLLPDARAEFLMRLREQMDDEDRLVIGTDLVKDRSVLEAAYNDSAGVTAEFNRNVLRVINAGLGANFDPDAFEHVAFFDEANSWIEMRLRANGAQRVSIDGADLEIRFADGEEIRTEISAKFTREAVERELRAAGLRLDEFFTDGSKLFGLALARPR
;
A
#
# COMPACT_ATOMS: atom_id res chain seq x y z
N MET A 1 -18.17 -24.51 -10.16
CA MET A 1 -18.26 -23.40 -11.14
C MET A 1 -17.49 -22.26 -10.53
N ASN A 2 -16.60 -21.66 -11.28
CA ASN A 2 -15.94 -20.42 -10.83
C ASN A 2 -17.00 -19.31 -10.86
N SER A 3 -17.07 -18.50 -9.82
CA SER A 3 -17.90 -17.30 -9.80
C SER A 3 -17.02 -16.08 -9.59
N VAL A 4 -17.19 -15.07 -10.44
CA VAL A 4 -16.57 -13.78 -10.31
C VAL A 4 -17.66 -12.77 -9.98
N VAL A 5 -17.50 -12.06 -8.88
CA VAL A 5 -18.34 -10.94 -8.45
C VAL A 5 -17.46 -9.74 -8.23
N ILE A 6 -17.84 -8.57 -8.72
CA ILE A 6 -17.10 -7.33 -8.48
C ILE A 6 -18.05 -6.31 -7.86
N ASP A 7 -17.77 -5.97 -6.61
CA ASP A 7 -18.44 -4.88 -5.90
C ASP A 7 -17.64 -3.58 -6.10
N ARG A 8 -18.34 -2.51 -6.50
CA ARG A 8 -17.72 -1.20 -6.71
C ARG A 8 -18.28 -0.22 -5.70
N ALA A 9 -17.40 0.37 -4.87
CA ALA A 9 -17.75 1.52 -4.08
C ALA A 9 -18.15 2.68 -5.00
N GLN A 10 -18.96 3.60 -4.49
CA GLN A 10 -19.16 4.87 -5.19
C GLN A 10 -17.80 5.56 -5.27
N VAL A 11 -17.34 5.82 -6.49
CA VAL A 11 -16.11 6.57 -6.70
C VAL A 11 -16.36 7.98 -6.15
N HIS A 12 -15.93 8.22 -4.92
CA HIS A 12 -15.82 9.58 -4.43
C HIS A 12 -14.58 10.18 -5.07
N ASP A 13 -14.77 11.09 -5.98
CA ASP A 13 -13.68 11.89 -6.51
C ASP A 13 -13.18 12.83 -5.41
N THR A 14 -12.26 12.28 -4.59
CA THR A 14 -11.66 13.02 -3.47
C THR A 14 -10.49 13.87 -3.90
N LEU A 15 -10.11 13.83 -5.19
CA LEU A 15 -8.94 14.53 -5.69
C LEU A 15 -9.02 16.05 -5.43
N ILE A 16 -10.18 16.64 -5.67
CA ILE A 16 -10.40 18.08 -5.43
C ILE A 16 -10.24 18.42 -3.94
N GLU A 17 -10.86 17.62 -3.07
CA GLU A 17 -10.82 17.83 -1.61
C GLU A 17 -9.41 17.64 -1.07
N ASP A 18 -8.75 16.57 -1.45
CA ASP A 18 -7.39 16.23 -1.01
C ASP A 18 -6.36 17.26 -1.49
N VAL A 19 -6.52 17.77 -2.73
CA VAL A 19 -5.65 18.81 -3.28
C VAL A 19 -5.87 20.15 -2.59
N ARG A 20 -7.14 20.54 -2.34
CA ARG A 20 -7.46 21.77 -1.61
C ARG A 20 -6.91 21.73 -0.19
N ASP A 21 -7.19 20.66 0.54
CA ASP A 21 -6.73 20.51 1.91
C ASP A 21 -5.20 20.43 1.97
N GLY A 22 -4.61 19.54 1.19
CA GLY A 22 -3.16 19.26 1.28
C GLY A 22 -2.30 20.43 0.83
N LEU A 23 -2.62 21.08 -0.30
CA LEU A 23 -1.79 22.16 -0.84
C LEU A 23 -1.98 23.53 -0.16
N THR A 24 -2.96 23.67 0.73
CA THR A 24 -3.17 24.89 1.53
C THR A 24 -2.56 24.81 2.93
N ARG A 25 -2.01 23.65 3.31
CA ARG A 25 -1.30 23.47 4.59
C ARG A 25 0.03 24.22 4.61
N SER A 26 0.54 24.48 5.82
CA SER A 26 1.88 25.07 6.00
C SER A 26 3.01 24.20 5.44
N LEU A 27 2.99 22.89 5.72
CA LEU A 27 3.70 21.88 4.93
C LEU A 27 2.69 21.33 3.93
N LYS A 28 2.91 21.64 2.66
CA LYS A 28 2.05 21.13 1.61
C LYS A 28 2.17 19.61 1.49
N GLU A 29 1.05 18.95 1.26
CA GLU A 29 0.98 17.49 1.18
C GLU A 29 0.10 17.02 0.02
N LEU A 30 0.41 15.86 -0.51
CA LEU A 30 -0.42 15.15 -1.49
C LEU A 30 -0.48 13.67 -1.10
N PRO A 31 -1.67 13.04 -1.05
CA PRO A 31 -1.79 11.63 -0.72
C PRO A 31 -1.10 10.71 -1.74
N PRO A 32 -0.36 9.67 -1.29
CA PRO A 32 0.38 8.77 -2.17
C PRO A 32 -0.51 7.92 -3.09
N LYS A 33 -1.81 7.79 -2.82
CA LYS A 33 -2.75 7.08 -3.69
C LYS A 33 -2.78 7.63 -5.13
N TYR A 34 -2.45 8.92 -5.32
CA TYR A 34 -2.39 9.57 -6.63
C TYR A 34 -1.10 9.29 -7.42
N PHE A 35 -0.19 8.51 -6.89
CA PHE A 35 0.92 8.00 -7.69
C PHE A 35 0.49 6.96 -8.73
N TYR A 36 -0.58 6.19 -8.45
CA TYR A 36 -0.92 4.92 -9.10
C TYR A 36 -1.95 5.06 -10.23
N ASP A 37 -1.70 5.99 -11.18
CA ASP A 37 -2.31 5.87 -12.51
C ASP A 37 -1.57 4.81 -13.35
N GLU A 38 -1.97 4.59 -14.58
CA GLU A 38 -1.32 3.64 -15.50
C GLU A 38 0.20 3.86 -15.59
N ARG A 39 0.64 5.11 -15.74
CA ARG A 39 2.07 5.46 -15.78
C ARG A 39 2.76 5.19 -14.46
N GLY A 40 2.17 5.62 -13.36
CA GLY A 40 2.74 5.44 -12.02
C GLY A 40 2.85 3.99 -11.63
N SER A 41 1.85 3.17 -11.96
CA SER A 41 1.88 1.72 -11.75
C SER A 41 3.03 1.07 -12.52
N ALA A 42 3.24 1.44 -13.79
CA ALA A 42 4.38 0.97 -14.58
C ALA A 42 5.74 1.43 -14.01
N LEU A 43 5.82 2.65 -13.46
CA LEU A 43 7.02 3.13 -12.78
C LEU A 43 7.27 2.37 -11.49
N PHE A 44 6.22 2.09 -10.70
CA PHE A 44 6.35 1.30 -9.48
C PHE A 44 6.81 -0.13 -9.77
N ASP A 45 6.28 -0.78 -10.80
CA ASP A 45 6.76 -2.09 -11.24
C ASP A 45 8.26 -2.07 -11.55
N ARG A 46 8.75 -1.02 -12.22
CA ARG A 46 10.18 -0.83 -12.45
C ARG A 46 10.95 -0.63 -11.13
N ILE A 47 10.45 0.18 -10.20
CA ILE A 47 11.04 0.37 -8.87
C ILE A 47 11.22 -0.99 -8.18
N THR A 48 10.23 -1.87 -8.22
CA THR A 48 10.30 -3.18 -7.56
C THR A 48 11.43 -4.08 -8.07
N THR A 49 11.99 -3.77 -9.24
CA THR A 49 13.10 -4.53 -9.86
C THR A 49 14.48 -3.91 -9.61
N LEU A 50 14.53 -2.68 -9.06
CA LEU A 50 15.78 -1.98 -8.80
C LEU A 50 16.61 -2.67 -7.71
N PRO A 51 17.95 -2.70 -7.84
CA PRO A 51 18.80 -3.30 -6.82
C PRO A 51 18.69 -2.61 -5.45
N GLU A 52 18.47 -1.30 -5.42
CA GLU A 52 18.31 -0.52 -4.19
C GLU A 52 16.97 -0.80 -3.49
N TYR A 53 15.91 -1.13 -4.24
CA TYR A 53 14.57 -1.37 -3.68
C TYR A 53 14.41 -2.80 -3.18
N TYR A 54 14.88 -3.06 -1.95
CA TYR A 54 14.84 -4.36 -1.30
C TYR A 54 13.44 -4.82 -0.82
N PRO A 55 12.45 -3.95 -0.47
CA PRO A 55 11.24 -4.37 0.23
C PRO A 55 10.48 -5.49 -0.49
N THR A 56 10.23 -5.34 -1.79
CA THR A 56 9.51 -6.37 -2.57
C THR A 56 10.23 -7.71 -2.60
N ARG A 57 11.56 -7.70 -2.72
CA ARG A 57 12.35 -8.95 -2.75
C ARG A 57 12.35 -9.66 -1.40
N CYS A 58 12.51 -8.89 -0.31
CA CYS A 58 12.51 -9.42 1.05
C CYS A 58 11.13 -10.00 1.42
N GLU A 59 10.05 -9.26 1.16
CA GLU A 59 8.70 -9.74 1.43
C GLU A 59 8.37 -11.00 0.63
N ARG A 60 8.72 -11.03 -0.66
CA ARG A 60 8.56 -12.23 -1.50
C ARG A 60 9.35 -13.44 -0.95
N GLN A 61 10.57 -13.22 -0.45
CA GLN A 61 11.36 -14.26 0.18
C GLN A 61 10.66 -14.82 1.43
N ILE A 62 10.11 -13.95 2.27
CA ILE A 62 9.37 -14.37 3.48
C ILE A 62 8.13 -15.16 3.08
N LEU A 63 7.32 -14.64 2.16
CA LEU A 63 6.10 -15.30 1.70
C LEU A 63 6.39 -16.68 1.09
N ASN A 64 7.37 -16.78 0.18
CA ASN A 64 7.73 -18.07 -0.42
C ASN A 64 8.17 -19.09 0.61
N ARG A 65 8.87 -18.67 1.67
CA ARG A 65 9.36 -19.57 2.72
C ARG A 65 8.29 -19.97 3.71
N HIS A 66 7.42 -19.03 4.11
CA HIS A 66 6.56 -19.19 5.28
C HIS A 66 5.06 -19.35 4.95
N SER A 67 4.61 -19.12 3.70
CA SER A 67 3.19 -19.32 3.34
C SER A 67 2.67 -20.73 3.69
N PRO A 68 3.40 -21.84 3.49
CA PRO A 68 2.90 -23.15 3.91
C PRO A 68 2.72 -23.28 5.44
N GLN A 69 3.56 -22.63 6.23
CA GLN A 69 3.42 -22.58 7.70
C GLN A 69 2.21 -21.75 8.10
N ILE A 70 2.08 -20.54 7.54
CA ILE A 70 0.95 -19.63 7.77
C ILE A 70 -0.35 -20.34 7.45
N VAL A 71 -0.48 -20.94 6.28
CA VAL A 71 -1.71 -21.63 5.87
C VAL A 71 -2.06 -22.78 6.80
N ARG A 72 -1.08 -23.61 7.18
CA ARG A 72 -1.32 -24.71 8.12
C ARG A 72 -1.76 -24.23 9.51
N SER A 73 -1.18 -23.14 10.01
CA SER A 73 -1.50 -22.63 11.35
C SER A 73 -2.83 -21.87 11.42
N THR A 74 -3.24 -21.28 10.30
CA THR A 74 -4.49 -20.51 10.23
C THR A 74 -5.67 -21.33 9.75
N ALA A 75 -5.44 -22.41 9.01
CA ALA A 75 -6.45 -23.18 8.30
C ALA A 75 -7.40 -22.30 7.45
N ALA A 76 -6.86 -21.18 6.95
CA ALA A 76 -7.65 -20.20 6.21
C ALA A 76 -8.26 -20.80 4.94
N GLU A 77 -9.51 -20.48 4.68
CA GLU A 77 -10.25 -20.88 3.48
C GLU A 77 -10.41 -19.74 2.49
N GLU A 78 -10.30 -18.53 2.98
CA GLU A 78 -10.47 -17.32 2.20
C GLU A 78 -9.29 -16.39 2.39
N LEU A 79 -8.88 -15.73 1.32
CA LEU A 79 -7.82 -14.72 1.33
C LEU A 79 -8.41 -13.38 0.94
N VAL A 80 -8.31 -12.40 1.83
CA VAL A 80 -8.72 -11.00 1.60
C VAL A 80 -7.45 -10.17 1.48
N GLU A 81 -7.18 -9.59 0.33
CA GLU A 81 -5.99 -8.79 0.10
C GLU A 81 -6.31 -7.31 -0.07
N LEU A 82 -5.78 -6.48 0.82
CA LEU A 82 -5.92 -5.03 0.80
C LEU A 82 -4.78 -4.40 0.00
N GLY A 83 -5.12 -3.67 -1.07
CA GLY A 83 -4.15 -3.17 -2.04
C GLY A 83 -3.58 -4.31 -2.88
N SER A 84 -4.48 -5.04 -3.57
CA SER A 84 -4.10 -6.29 -4.25
C SER A 84 -3.12 -6.07 -5.41
N GLY A 85 -3.19 -4.92 -6.08
CA GLY A 85 -2.41 -4.74 -7.29
C GLY A 85 -2.55 -5.93 -8.22
N THR A 86 -1.45 -6.38 -8.80
CA THR A 86 -1.40 -7.58 -9.67
C THR A 86 -1.38 -8.91 -8.91
N ALA A 87 -1.61 -8.91 -7.60
CA ALA A 87 -1.52 -10.09 -6.71
C ALA A 87 -0.20 -10.88 -6.81
N SER A 88 0.85 -10.28 -7.34
CA SER A 88 2.11 -11.00 -7.67
C SER A 88 2.81 -11.60 -6.45
N LYS A 89 2.69 -10.98 -5.28
CA LYS A 89 3.24 -11.45 -4.01
C LYS A 89 2.33 -12.47 -3.33
N THR A 90 1.04 -12.22 -3.38
CA THR A 90 0.00 -13.03 -2.76
C THR A 90 -0.16 -14.41 -3.37
N ARG A 91 0.35 -14.61 -4.60
CA ARG A 91 0.39 -15.94 -5.25
C ARG A 91 1.04 -17.01 -4.38
N ALA A 92 2.03 -16.65 -3.54
CA ALA A 92 2.63 -17.60 -2.62
C ALA A 92 1.63 -18.13 -1.57
N LEU A 93 0.75 -17.26 -1.06
CA LEU A 93 -0.33 -17.66 -0.15
C LEU A 93 -1.40 -18.46 -0.87
N LEU A 94 -1.88 -17.98 -2.04
CA LEU A 94 -2.87 -18.70 -2.85
C LEU A 94 -2.39 -20.11 -3.24
N TYR A 95 -1.11 -20.22 -3.67
CA TYR A 95 -0.52 -21.51 -4.00
C TYR A 95 -0.46 -22.45 -2.78
N ALA A 96 -0.07 -21.93 -1.61
CA ALA A 96 -0.01 -22.69 -0.38
C ALA A 96 -1.41 -23.15 0.08
N MET A 97 -2.43 -22.29 -0.04
CA MET A 97 -3.82 -22.61 0.30
C MET A 97 -4.40 -23.66 -0.67
N ALA A 98 -4.13 -23.53 -1.98
CA ALA A 98 -4.54 -24.52 -2.97
C ALA A 98 -3.85 -25.87 -2.71
N GLY A 99 -2.54 -25.89 -2.43
CA GLY A 99 -1.79 -27.11 -2.08
C GLY A 99 -2.25 -27.76 -0.78
N HIS A 100 -2.75 -26.97 0.17
CA HIS A 100 -3.39 -27.45 1.41
C HIS A 100 -4.82 -27.95 1.19
N GLY A 101 -5.45 -27.61 0.06
CA GLY A 101 -6.84 -27.94 -0.24
C GLY A 101 -7.86 -27.04 0.47
N SER A 102 -7.43 -25.93 1.04
CA SER A 102 -8.30 -25.01 1.80
C SER A 102 -8.79 -23.82 0.99
N LEU A 103 -8.19 -23.49 -0.16
CA LEU A 103 -8.57 -22.32 -0.95
C LEU A 103 -10.00 -22.43 -1.48
N ARG A 104 -10.85 -21.50 -1.08
CA ARG A 104 -12.26 -21.42 -1.51
C ARG A 104 -12.59 -20.09 -2.16
N ARG A 105 -12.17 -18.99 -1.53
CA ARG A 105 -12.46 -17.64 -2.01
C ARG A 105 -11.22 -16.75 -1.94
N TYR A 106 -11.11 -15.87 -2.92
CA TYR A 106 -10.16 -14.76 -2.94
C TYR A 106 -10.90 -13.44 -3.08
N VAL A 107 -10.55 -12.47 -2.24
CA VAL A 107 -11.15 -11.14 -2.22
C VAL A 107 -10.06 -10.10 -2.46
N PRO A 108 -9.73 -9.79 -3.73
CA PRO A 108 -8.86 -8.65 -4.04
C PRO A 108 -9.61 -7.35 -3.76
N PHE A 109 -8.98 -6.47 -3.01
CA PHE A 109 -9.49 -5.13 -2.71
C PHE A 109 -8.48 -4.10 -3.21
N ASP A 110 -8.87 -3.24 -4.15
CA ASP A 110 -8.01 -2.19 -4.69
C ASP A 110 -8.84 -0.98 -5.14
N VAL A 111 -8.21 0.19 -5.28
CA VAL A 111 -8.86 1.38 -5.82
C VAL A 111 -9.00 1.32 -7.35
N ASP A 112 -8.15 0.55 -8.03
CA ASP A 112 -8.14 0.41 -9.47
C ASP A 112 -9.00 -0.78 -9.92
N ALA A 113 -10.16 -0.46 -10.54
CA ALA A 113 -11.09 -1.45 -11.05
C ALA A 113 -10.44 -2.38 -12.10
N SER A 114 -9.59 -1.85 -12.96
CA SER A 114 -8.97 -2.63 -14.04
C SER A 114 -8.02 -3.70 -13.50
N VAL A 115 -7.32 -3.38 -12.41
CA VAL A 115 -6.41 -4.30 -11.72
C VAL A 115 -7.20 -5.41 -11.02
N VAL A 116 -8.30 -5.06 -10.34
CA VAL A 116 -9.18 -6.04 -9.68
C VAL A 116 -9.80 -7.00 -10.70
N GLU A 117 -10.29 -6.48 -11.83
CA GLU A 117 -10.89 -7.27 -12.91
C GLU A 117 -9.87 -8.23 -13.56
N ALA A 118 -8.70 -7.70 -13.94
CA ALA A 118 -7.65 -8.53 -14.54
C ALA A 118 -7.17 -9.63 -13.60
N CYS A 119 -7.03 -9.31 -12.31
CA CYS A 119 -6.67 -10.27 -11.28
C CYS A 119 -7.75 -11.36 -11.10
N ALA A 120 -9.02 -10.97 -11.10
CA ALA A 120 -10.14 -11.90 -10.98
C ALA A 120 -10.22 -12.88 -12.15
N ASP A 121 -10.07 -12.39 -13.38
CA ASP A 121 -10.08 -13.21 -14.59
C ASP A 121 -8.93 -14.22 -14.56
N GLU A 122 -7.70 -13.75 -14.34
CA GLU A 122 -6.52 -14.61 -14.33
C GLU A 122 -6.57 -15.70 -13.25
N LEU A 123 -6.98 -15.33 -12.01
CA LEU A 123 -6.98 -16.28 -10.90
C LEU A 123 -8.14 -17.27 -10.99
N SER A 124 -9.27 -16.87 -11.57
CA SER A 124 -10.37 -17.80 -11.82
C SER A 124 -10.00 -18.87 -12.85
N GLU A 125 -9.18 -18.53 -13.86
CA GLU A 125 -8.66 -19.51 -14.82
C GLU A 125 -7.61 -20.43 -14.17
N LEU A 126 -6.72 -19.88 -13.34
CA LEU A 126 -5.61 -20.61 -12.74
C LEU A 126 -6.06 -21.60 -11.66
N TYR A 127 -7.11 -21.27 -10.91
CA TYR A 127 -7.62 -22.08 -9.80
C TYR A 127 -9.07 -22.53 -10.04
N PRO A 128 -9.30 -23.68 -10.69
CA PRO A 128 -10.66 -24.21 -10.90
C PRO A 128 -11.42 -24.41 -9.57
N GLY A 129 -12.61 -23.82 -9.49
CA GLY A 129 -13.45 -23.88 -8.28
C GLY A 129 -13.23 -22.72 -7.30
N LEU A 130 -12.29 -21.82 -7.58
CA LEU A 130 -12.10 -20.59 -6.81
C LEU A 130 -13.27 -19.63 -7.06
N THR A 131 -13.82 -19.08 -5.98
CA THR A 131 -14.69 -17.90 -6.05
C THR A 131 -13.82 -16.65 -5.92
N VAL A 132 -13.92 -15.71 -6.86
CA VAL A 132 -13.27 -14.41 -6.74
C VAL A 132 -14.34 -13.34 -6.51
N HIS A 133 -14.20 -12.59 -5.41
CA HIS A 133 -15.09 -11.49 -5.07
C HIS A 133 -14.26 -10.20 -4.97
N GLY A 134 -14.08 -9.52 -6.11
CA GLY A 134 -13.33 -8.26 -6.16
C GLY A 134 -14.10 -7.13 -5.49
N VAL A 135 -13.38 -6.30 -4.74
CA VAL A 135 -13.89 -5.06 -4.15
C VAL A 135 -13.09 -3.90 -4.71
N VAL A 136 -13.76 -2.99 -5.41
CA VAL A 136 -13.16 -1.74 -5.90
C VAL A 136 -13.51 -0.63 -4.93
N GLY A 137 -12.51 -0.07 -4.24
CA GLY A 137 -12.73 0.93 -3.21
C GLY A 137 -11.43 1.40 -2.53
N ASP A 138 -11.57 2.38 -1.64
CA ASP A 138 -10.49 2.88 -0.80
C ASP A 138 -10.53 2.17 0.56
N PHE A 139 -9.52 1.37 0.88
CA PHE A 139 -9.46 0.66 2.18
C PHE A 139 -9.41 1.61 3.39
N GLY A 140 -9.08 2.87 3.20
CA GLY A 140 -9.23 3.90 4.23
C GLY A 140 -10.69 4.22 4.56
N ARG A 141 -11.65 3.86 3.69
CA ARG A 141 -13.09 4.22 3.81
C ARG A 141 -14.04 3.02 3.72
N ASP A 142 -13.75 2.09 2.84
CA ASP A 142 -14.70 1.09 2.34
C ASP A 142 -14.45 -0.33 2.89
N LEU A 143 -13.77 -0.48 4.03
CA LEU A 143 -13.49 -1.79 4.65
C LEU A 143 -14.76 -2.60 4.97
N ASP A 144 -15.88 -1.91 5.22
CA ASP A 144 -17.19 -2.50 5.49
C ASP A 144 -17.79 -3.22 4.27
N ARG A 145 -17.24 -3.02 3.07
CA ARG A 145 -17.60 -3.75 1.85
C ARG A 145 -16.94 -5.10 1.71
N ILE A 146 -15.98 -5.43 2.57
CA ILE A 146 -15.37 -6.75 2.58
C ILE A 146 -16.46 -7.77 2.92
N PRO A 147 -16.71 -8.76 2.03
CA PRO A 147 -17.77 -9.73 2.27
C PRO A 147 -17.48 -10.56 3.52
N GLY A 148 -18.50 -10.83 4.31
CA GLY A 148 -18.41 -11.80 5.40
C GLY A 148 -17.97 -13.17 4.90
N GLY A 149 -17.32 -13.96 5.74
CA GLY A 149 -16.80 -15.27 5.37
C GLY A 149 -16.32 -16.07 6.57
N GLU A 150 -15.75 -17.24 6.31
CA GLU A 150 -15.27 -18.14 7.35
C GLU A 150 -13.76 -18.33 7.23
N ARG A 151 -13.02 -18.19 8.36
CA ARG A 151 -11.56 -18.39 8.43
C ARG A 151 -10.80 -17.61 7.36
N ARG A 152 -11.05 -16.31 7.33
CA ARG A 152 -10.38 -15.39 6.40
C ARG A 152 -8.94 -15.10 6.84
N LEU A 153 -8.03 -15.08 5.88
CA LEU A 153 -6.70 -14.52 6.03
C LEU A 153 -6.69 -13.15 5.36
N PHE A 154 -6.67 -12.10 6.16
CA PHE A 154 -6.46 -10.75 5.67
C PHE A 154 -4.98 -10.56 5.38
N ALA A 155 -4.64 -10.01 4.24
CA ALA A 155 -3.28 -9.73 3.81
C ALA A 155 -3.13 -8.25 3.46
N PHE A 156 -2.27 -7.55 4.19
CA PHE A 156 -1.89 -6.17 3.90
C PHE A 156 -0.39 -6.10 3.69
N LEU A 157 0.01 -6.24 2.44
CA LEU A 157 1.38 -6.47 2.01
C LEU A 157 2.02 -5.20 1.42
N GLY A 158 3.29 -5.32 1.02
CA GLY A 158 4.02 -4.23 0.37
C GLY A 158 4.61 -3.19 1.32
N GLY A 159 4.44 -3.34 2.62
CA GLY A 159 4.81 -2.30 3.58
C GLY A 159 3.88 -1.08 3.54
N THR A 160 2.74 -1.19 2.85
CA THR A 160 1.74 -0.11 2.66
C THR A 160 1.24 0.48 3.98
N ILE A 161 1.21 -0.33 5.05
CA ILE A 161 0.88 0.15 6.41
C ILE A 161 1.80 1.30 6.86
N GLY A 162 3.01 1.37 6.36
CA GLY A 162 3.97 2.43 6.64
C GLY A 162 3.63 3.78 5.98
N ASN A 163 2.75 3.80 4.99
CA ASN A 163 2.34 5.03 4.31
C ASN A 163 1.26 5.80 5.10
N LEU A 164 0.72 5.18 6.13
CA LEU A 164 -0.26 5.81 7.01
C LEU A 164 0.43 6.56 8.17
N LEU A 165 0.03 7.81 8.40
CA LEU A 165 0.43 8.55 9.60
C LEU A 165 0.00 7.78 10.87
N PRO A 166 0.66 7.95 12.02
CA PRO A 166 0.42 7.14 13.22
C PRO A 166 -1.05 7.06 13.63
N ASP A 167 -1.77 8.18 13.65
CA ASP A 167 -3.19 8.21 14.04
C ASP A 167 -4.07 7.52 13.00
N ALA A 168 -3.84 7.78 11.70
CA ALA A 168 -4.56 7.13 10.60
C ALA A 168 -4.29 5.61 10.57
N ARG A 169 -3.06 5.19 10.88
CA ARG A 169 -2.67 3.78 10.99
C ARG A 169 -3.37 3.08 12.16
N ALA A 170 -3.45 3.75 13.31
CA ALA A 170 -4.17 3.23 14.46
C ALA A 170 -5.67 3.07 14.15
N GLU A 171 -6.30 4.07 13.54
CA GLU A 171 -7.69 4.01 13.10
C GLU A 171 -7.92 2.89 12.08
N PHE A 172 -7.06 2.79 11.06
CA PHE A 172 -7.14 1.73 10.06
C PHE A 172 -7.08 0.33 10.70
N LEU A 173 -6.15 0.10 11.62
CA LEU A 173 -6.03 -1.20 12.29
C LEU A 173 -7.24 -1.52 13.16
N MET A 174 -7.83 -0.54 13.83
CA MET A 174 -9.06 -0.71 14.61
C MET A 174 -10.25 -1.06 13.70
N ARG A 175 -10.44 -0.31 12.62
CA ARG A 175 -11.50 -0.58 11.64
C ARG A 175 -11.34 -1.93 10.94
N LEU A 176 -10.09 -2.31 10.63
CA LEU A 176 -9.82 -3.63 10.08
C LEU A 176 -10.17 -4.74 11.08
N ARG A 177 -9.83 -4.53 12.38
CA ARG A 177 -10.22 -5.47 13.45
C ARG A 177 -11.74 -5.64 13.56
N GLU A 178 -12.52 -4.59 13.36
CA GLU A 178 -13.99 -4.64 13.35
C GLU A 178 -14.56 -5.51 12.22
N GLN A 179 -13.82 -5.69 11.12
CA GLN A 179 -14.21 -6.58 10.03
C GLN A 179 -13.86 -8.05 10.28
N MET A 180 -13.08 -8.34 11.33
CA MET A 180 -12.55 -9.68 11.61
C MET A 180 -13.38 -10.42 12.64
N ASP A 181 -13.67 -11.68 12.35
CA ASP A 181 -14.20 -12.64 13.31
C ASP A 181 -13.07 -13.32 14.10
N ASP A 182 -13.40 -14.06 15.16
CA ASP A 182 -12.40 -14.65 16.08
C ASP A 182 -11.49 -15.68 15.39
N GLU A 183 -11.97 -16.33 14.33
CA GLU A 183 -11.21 -17.31 13.56
C GLU A 183 -10.36 -16.69 12.45
N ASP A 184 -10.56 -15.42 12.16
CA ASP A 184 -9.79 -14.72 11.13
C ASP A 184 -8.36 -14.47 11.57
N ARG A 185 -7.51 -14.27 10.58
CA ARG A 185 -6.09 -13.95 10.77
C ARG A 185 -5.69 -12.80 9.88
N LEU A 186 -4.62 -12.13 10.28
CA LEU A 186 -4.08 -10.96 9.57
C LEU A 186 -2.59 -11.16 9.35
N VAL A 187 -2.13 -11.01 8.12
CA VAL A 187 -0.71 -10.85 7.80
C VAL A 187 -0.44 -9.42 7.33
N ILE A 188 0.55 -8.78 7.95
CA ILE A 188 0.97 -7.41 7.60
C ILE A 188 2.46 -7.41 7.27
N GLY A 189 2.78 -6.88 6.08
CA GLY A 189 4.15 -6.59 5.68
C GLY A 189 4.63 -5.27 6.28
N THR A 190 5.81 -5.28 6.90
CA THR A 190 6.39 -4.11 7.56
C THR A 190 7.86 -3.95 7.20
N ASP A 191 8.24 -2.78 6.73
CA ASP A 191 9.64 -2.46 6.51
C ASP A 191 10.32 -2.15 7.85
N LEU A 192 11.50 -2.75 8.10
CA LEU A 192 12.15 -2.68 9.41
C LEU A 192 13.15 -1.54 9.49
N VAL A 193 13.37 -1.02 10.70
CA VAL A 193 14.46 -0.08 10.99
C VAL A 193 15.81 -0.73 10.66
N LYS A 194 16.64 -0.01 9.93
CA LYS A 194 17.98 -0.43 9.49
C LYS A 194 18.86 0.79 9.20
N ASP A 195 20.03 0.54 8.65
CA ASP A 195 20.97 1.62 8.28
C ASP A 195 20.29 2.66 7.37
N ARG A 196 20.50 3.93 7.70
CA ARG A 196 19.95 5.08 7.00
C ARG A 196 20.28 5.07 5.51
N SER A 197 21.51 4.71 5.17
CA SER A 197 21.95 4.71 3.77
C SER A 197 21.20 3.68 2.91
N VAL A 198 20.85 2.53 3.50
CA VAL A 198 20.03 1.50 2.84
C VAL A 198 18.59 1.99 2.65
N LEU A 199 18.04 2.67 3.67
CA LEU A 199 16.70 3.23 3.60
C LEU A 199 16.60 4.32 2.53
N GLU A 200 17.51 5.30 2.55
CA GLU A 200 17.48 6.42 1.61
C GLU A 200 17.73 5.98 0.16
N ALA A 201 18.65 5.03 -0.06
CA ALA A 201 18.90 4.50 -1.39
C ALA A 201 17.67 3.82 -2.01
N ALA A 202 16.84 3.17 -1.21
CA ALA A 202 15.63 2.49 -1.70
C ALA A 202 14.56 3.48 -2.21
N TYR A 203 14.58 4.72 -1.74
CA TYR A 203 13.64 5.78 -2.15
C TYR A 203 14.28 6.88 -2.99
N ASN A 204 15.57 6.77 -3.29
CA ASN A 204 16.31 7.69 -4.15
C ASN A 204 17.34 6.90 -4.96
N ASP A 205 16.82 6.07 -5.85
CA ASP A 205 17.62 5.16 -6.68
C ASP A 205 18.51 5.88 -7.68
N SER A 206 19.64 5.28 -7.99
CA SER A 206 20.65 5.86 -8.89
C SER A 206 20.17 6.02 -10.35
N ALA A 207 19.14 5.29 -10.76
CA ALA A 207 18.53 5.38 -12.09
C ALA A 207 17.44 6.45 -12.19
N GLY A 208 17.05 7.09 -11.06
CA GLY A 208 16.05 8.15 -11.01
C GLY A 208 14.60 7.71 -11.27
N VAL A 209 14.31 6.41 -11.18
CA VAL A 209 12.97 5.89 -11.43
C VAL A 209 12.00 6.34 -10.33
N THR A 210 12.45 6.32 -9.06
CA THR A 210 11.64 6.81 -7.93
C THR A 210 11.37 8.31 -8.04
N ALA A 211 12.33 9.09 -8.53
CA ALA A 211 12.13 10.51 -8.80
C ALA A 211 11.03 10.76 -9.84
N GLU A 212 11.01 9.97 -10.92
CA GLU A 212 9.95 10.05 -11.92
C GLU A 212 8.58 9.61 -11.38
N PHE A 213 8.55 8.57 -10.55
CA PHE A 213 7.36 8.12 -9.86
C PHE A 213 6.80 9.21 -8.92
N ASN A 214 7.67 9.86 -8.16
CA ASN A 214 7.28 10.94 -7.26
C ASN A 214 6.69 12.14 -8.04
N ARG A 215 7.33 12.56 -9.14
CA ARG A 215 6.81 13.65 -9.99
C ARG A 215 5.50 13.30 -10.69
N ASN A 216 5.16 12.02 -10.79
CA ASN A 216 3.93 11.59 -11.46
C ASN A 216 2.68 12.14 -10.78
N VAL A 217 2.68 12.34 -9.47
CA VAL A 217 1.53 12.95 -8.76
C VAL A 217 1.13 14.32 -9.34
N LEU A 218 2.12 15.13 -9.74
CA LEU A 218 1.85 16.43 -10.37
C LEU A 218 1.20 16.28 -11.75
N ARG A 219 1.60 15.25 -12.52
CA ARG A 219 0.99 14.94 -13.82
C ARG A 219 -0.46 14.48 -13.66
N VAL A 220 -0.73 13.67 -12.62
CA VAL A 220 -2.09 13.22 -12.28
C VAL A 220 -2.98 14.41 -11.93
N ILE A 221 -2.49 15.34 -11.11
CA ILE A 221 -3.24 16.55 -10.75
C ILE A 221 -3.46 17.43 -11.99
N ASN A 222 -2.46 17.59 -12.86
CA ASN A 222 -2.60 18.33 -14.11
C ASN A 222 -3.69 17.73 -14.99
N ALA A 223 -3.69 16.42 -15.16
CA ALA A 223 -4.68 15.72 -15.98
C ALA A 223 -6.09 15.73 -15.38
N GLY A 224 -6.20 15.50 -14.07
CA GLY A 224 -7.49 15.36 -13.39
C GLY A 224 -8.17 16.69 -13.07
N LEU A 225 -7.41 17.75 -12.79
CA LEU A 225 -7.94 19.03 -12.33
C LEU A 225 -7.56 20.23 -13.22
N GLY A 226 -6.98 20.00 -14.41
CA GLY A 226 -6.58 21.10 -15.29
C GLY A 226 -5.52 22.01 -14.65
N ALA A 227 -4.63 21.44 -13.84
CA ALA A 227 -3.53 22.18 -13.24
C ALA A 227 -2.39 22.43 -14.23
N ASN A 228 -1.52 23.38 -13.91
CA ASN A 228 -0.38 23.75 -14.74
C ASN A 228 0.97 23.57 -14.05
N PHE A 229 1.09 22.55 -13.18
CA PHE A 229 2.40 22.18 -12.64
C PHE A 229 3.37 21.86 -13.77
N ASP A 230 4.61 22.35 -13.66
CA ASP A 230 5.75 21.83 -14.41
C ASP A 230 6.48 20.79 -13.55
N PRO A 231 6.31 19.48 -13.80
CA PRO A 231 6.94 18.45 -12.99
C PRO A 231 8.47 18.50 -13.00
N ASP A 232 9.08 19.03 -14.06
CA ASP A 232 10.53 19.11 -14.18
C ASP A 232 11.12 20.29 -13.39
N ALA A 233 10.27 21.23 -12.98
CA ALA A 233 10.63 22.31 -12.06
C ALA A 233 10.56 21.89 -10.58
N PHE A 234 10.39 20.59 -10.28
CA PHE A 234 10.43 20.04 -8.93
C PHE A 234 11.49 18.96 -8.80
N GLU A 235 12.38 19.14 -7.84
CA GLU A 235 13.39 18.17 -7.46
C GLU A 235 12.79 17.10 -6.53
N HIS A 236 13.12 15.83 -6.79
CA HIS A 236 12.80 14.75 -5.87
C HIS A 236 13.76 14.77 -4.67
N VAL A 237 13.20 14.70 -3.47
CA VAL A 237 13.94 14.60 -2.21
C VAL A 237 13.42 13.39 -1.44
N ALA A 238 14.32 12.54 -0.97
CA ALA A 238 14.00 11.45 -0.06
C ALA A 238 15.01 11.40 1.07
N PHE A 239 14.54 11.32 2.31
CA PHE A 239 15.41 11.28 3.49
C PHE A 239 14.75 10.48 4.62
N PHE A 240 15.59 9.92 5.49
CA PHE A 240 15.12 9.24 6.70
C PHE A 240 14.99 10.23 7.85
N ASP A 241 13.77 10.42 8.33
CA ASP A 241 13.47 11.17 9.56
C ASP A 241 13.62 10.22 10.76
N GLU A 242 14.71 10.35 11.49
CA GLU A 242 15.01 9.51 12.65
C GLU A 242 14.04 9.74 13.81
N ALA A 243 13.53 10.97 13.97
CA ALA A 243 12.62 11.31 15.06
C ALA A 243 11.27 10.59 14.92
N ASN A 244 10.79 10.47 13.68
CA ASN A 244 9.54 9.83 13.35
C ASN A 244 9.73 8.38 12.86
N SER A 245 10.95 7.94 12.65
CA SER A 245 11.29 6.61 12.14
C SER A 245 10.60 6.29 10.81
N TRP A 246 10.68 7.22 9.86
CA TRP A 246 10.13 7.01 8.50
C TRP A 246 11.00 7.64 7.42
N ILE A 247 10.88 7.15 6.19
CA ILE A 247 11.31 7.90 5.01
C ILE A 247 10.23 8.93 4.68
N GLU A 248 10.63 10.14 4.33
CA GLU A 248 9.78 11.09 3.63
C GLU A 248 10.21 11.23 2.18
N MET A 249 9.26 11.20 1.26
CA MET A 249 9.44 11.68 -0.10
C MET A 249 8.80 13.06 -0.24
N ARG A 250 9.54 13.97 -0.86
CA ARG A 250 9.10 15.33 -1.12
C ARG A 250 9.42 15.75 -2.55
N LEU A 251 8.70 16.74 -3.02
CA LEU A 251 8.98 17.49 -4.24
C LEU A 251 9.34 18.91 -3.85
N ARG A 252 10.57 19.34 -4.14
CA ARG A 252 11.09 20.67 -3.84
C ARG A 252 11.04 21.57 -5.07
N ALA A 253 10.44 22.73 -4.97
CA ALA A 253 10.35 23.71 -6.04
C ALA A 253 11.72 24.27 -6.41
N ASN A 254 12.12 24.20 -7.67
CA ASN A 254 13.29 24.86 -8.23
C ASN A 254 12.89 26.27 -8.70
N GLY A 255 13.12 27.26 -7.86
CA GLY A 255 12.67 28.63 -8.09
C GLY A 255 11.21 28.87 -7.65
N ALA A 256 10.87 30.17 -7.55
CA ALA A 256 9.52 30.56 -7.21
C ALA A 256 8.52 30.22 -8.35
N GLN A 257 7.41 29.60 -8.00
CA GLN A 257 6.40 29.16 -8.97
C GLN A 257 5.00 29.62 -8.58
N ARG A 258 4.15 29.74 -9.57
CA ARG A 258 2.71 30.00 -9.41
C ARG A 258 1.94 28.95 -10.20
N VAL A 259 1.11 28.21 -9.51
CA VAL A 259 0.35 27.09 -10.07
C VAL A 259 -1.14 27.41 -9.94
N SER A 260 -1.87 27.35 -11.08
CA SER A 260 -3.32 27.35 -11.13
C SER A 260 -3.82 25.91 -11.20
N ILE A 261 -4.91 25.63 -10.47
CA ILE A 261 -5.58 24.33 -10.44
C ILE A 261 -7.06 24.60 -10.69
N ASP A 262 -7.44 24.66 -11.96
CA ASP A 262 -8.75 25.16 -12.38
C ASP A 262 -9.90 24.32 -11.81
N GLY A 263 -9.78 22.99 -11.82
CA GLY A 263 -10.79 22.07 -11.27
C GLY A 263 -10.99 22.18 -9.74
N ALA A 264 -10.00 22.76 -9.04
CA ALA A 264 -10.09 23.01 -7.60
C ALA A 264 -10.38 24.49 -7.26
N ASP A 265 -10.49 25.38 -8.25
CA ASP A 265 -10.59 26.84 -8.04
C ASP A 265 -9.52 27.35 -7.06
N LEU A 266 -8.26 26.96 -7.33
CA LEU A 266 -7.14 27.18 -6.42
C LEU A 266 -5.93 27.73 -7.16
N GLU A 267 -5.32 28.75 -6.58
CA GLU A 267 -4.03 29.28 -7.00
C GLU A 267 -3.03 29.14 -5.86
N ILE A 268 -1.90 28.48 -6.14
CA ILE A 268 -0.84 28.24 -5.16
C ILE A 268 0.45 28.91 -5.60
N ARG A 269 1.16 29.43 -4.62
CA ARG A 269 2.50 29.94 -4.82
C ARG A 269 3.49 29.06 -4.06
N PHE A 270 4.60 28.79 -4.72
CA PHE A 270 5.76 28.14 -4.11
C PHE A 270 6.91 29.16 -4.07
N ALA A 271 7.52 29.30 -2.92
CA ALA A 271 8.82 29.96 -2.82
C ALA A 271 9.91 29.03 -3.41
N ASP A 272 11.06 29.59 -3.72
CA ASP A 272 12.24 28.77 -4.07
C ASP A 272 12.61 27.86 -2.90
N GLY A 273 12.78 26.56 -3.18
CA GLY A 273 13.06 25.54 -2.19
C GLY A 273 11.85 25.09 -1.34
N GLU A 274 10.63 25.61 -1.58
CA GLU A 274 9.45 25.13 -0.87
C GLU A 274 9.07 23.72 -1.29
N GLU A 275 8.59 22.91 -0.33
CA GLU A 275 8.41 21.47 -0.52
C GLU A 275 6.95 21.05 -0.41
N ILE A 276 6.62 19.99 -1.17
CA ILE A 276 5.37 19.21 -1.04
C ILE A 276 5.77 17.84 -0.52
N ARG A 277 5.25 17.40 0.62
CA ARG A 277 5.37 16.01 1.07
C ARG A 277 4.40 15.15 0.26
N THR A 278 4.92 14.12 -0.38
CA THR A 278 4.16 13.23 -1.26
C THR A 278 3.99 11.84 -0.68
N GLU A 279 4.87 11.41 0.20
CA GLU A 279 4.79 10.11 0.87
C GLU A 279 5.56 10.13 2.19
N ILE A 280 5.07 9.35 3.14
CA ILE A 280 5.87 8.82 4.24
C ILE A 280 5.95 7.30 4.09
N SER A 281 7.03 6.70 4.61
CA SER A 281 7.13 5.24 4.73
C SER A 281 7.77 4.89 6.07
N ALA A 282 6.92 4.57 7.05
CA ALA A 282 7.34 4.23 8.41
C ALA A 282 8.17 2.95 8.44
N LYS A 283 9.17 2.94 9.32
CA LYS A 283 10.04 1.80 9.58
C LYS A 283 9.78 1.29 10.99
N PHE A 284 9.65 -0.01 11.10
CA PHE A 284 9.16 -0.63 12.31
C PHE A 284 10.24 -1.44 13.04
N THR A 285 10.07 -1.60 14.34
CA THR A 285 10.64 -2.73 15.08
C THR A 285 9.53 -3.74 15.37
N ARG A 286 9.90 -4.98 15.68
CA ARG A 286 8.92 -6.01 16.09
C ARG A 286 8.07 -5.53 17.26
N GLU A 287 8.69 -4.88 18.24
CA GLU A 287 8.02 -4.36 19.44
C GLU A 287 7.03 -3.24 19.11
N ALA A 288 7.34 -2.41 18.12
CA ALA A 288 6.44 -1.36 17.64
C ALA A 288 5.20 -1.98 16.96
N VAL A 289 5.42 -2.96 16.08
CA VAL A 289 4.32 -3.71 15.44
C VAL A 289 3.43 -4.38 16.48
N GLU A 290 4.02 -5.06 17.46
CA GLU A 290 3.24 -5.72 18.54
C GLU A 290 2.43 -4.71 19.36
N ARG A 291 2.98 -3.54 19.66
CA ARG A 291 2.26 -2.49 20.41
C ARG A 291 1.07 -1.96 19.60
N GLU A 292 1.26 -1.66 18.32
CA GLU A 292 0.19 -1.12 17.47
C GLU A 292 -0.93 -2.15 17.26
N LEU A 293 -0.59 -3.40 16.99
CA LEU A 293 -1.56 -4.49 16.88
C LEU A 293 -2.35 -4.65 18.18
N ARG A 294 -1.66 -4.62 19.32
CA ARG A 294 -2.30 -4.72 20.64
C ARG A 294 -3.27 -3.58 20.93
N ALA A 295 -2.90 -2.37 20.56
CA ALA A 295 -3.77 -1.19 20.72
C ALA A 295 -5.04 -1.29 19.87
N ALA A 296 -4.97 -1.94 18.71
CA ALA A 296 -6.11 -2.21 17.83
C ALA A 296 -6.93 -3.47 18.19
N GLY A 297 -6.66 -4.12 19.35
CA GLY A 297 -7.38 -5.34 19.75
C GLY A 297 -6.93 -6.60 19.01
N LEU A 298 -5.72 -6.59 18.47
CA LEU A 298 -5.08 -7.73 17.83
C LEU A 298 -3.95 -8.28 18.69
N ARG A 299 -3.59 -9.54 18.49
CA ARG A 299 -2.46 -10.21 19.13
C ARG A 299 -1.49 -10.73 18.07
N LEU A 300 -0.23 -10.38 18.19
CA LEU A 300 0.84 -10.95 17.38
C LEU A 300 1.05 -12.42 17.80
N ASP A 301 0.91 -13.33 16.85
CA ASP A 301 1.19 -14.76 17.04
C ASP A 301 2.60 -15.12 16.56
N GLU A 302 2.98 -14.70 15.36
CA GLU A 302 4.29 -14.95 14.77
C GLU A 302 4.83 -13.71 14.05
N PHE A 303 6.15 -13.61 13.98
CA PHE A 303 6.83 -12.54 13.25
C PHE A 303 7.96 -13.14 12.41
N PHE A 304 7.79 -13.14 11.11
CA PHE A 304 8.76 -13.68 10.15
C PHE A 304 9.62 -12.57 9.60
N THR A 305 10.87 -12.88 9.27
CA THR A 305 11.78 -11.93 8.59
C THR A 305 12.49 -12.62 7.42
N ASP A 306 12.96 -11.81 6.47
CA ASP A 306 13.93 -12.25 5.48
C ASP A 306 15.28 -12.59 6.15
N GLY A 307 16.17 -13.22 5.41
CA GLY A 307 17.47 -13.66 5.93
C GLY A 307 18.37 -12.55 6.47
N SER A 308 18.20 -11.33 5.96
CA SER A 308 18.95 -10.14 6.36
C SER A 308 18.21 -9.26 7.38
N LYS A 309 16.99 -9.65 7.75
CA LYS A 309 16.11 -8.90 8.68
C LYS A 309 15.84 -7.47 8.23
N LEU A 310 15.67 -7.29 6.93
CA LEU A 310 15.34 -5.98 6.35
C LEU A 310 13.83 -5.75 6.35
N PHE A 311 13.02 -6.81 6.28
CA PHE A 311 11.58 -6.75 6.20
C PHE A 311 10.94 -7.76 7.17
N GLY A 312 9.77 -7.43 7.69
CA GLY A 312 9.01 -8.26 8.60
C GLY A 312 7.61 -8.57 8.06
N LEU A 313 7.13 -9.77 8.34
CA LEU A 313 5.75 -10.19 8.10
C LEU A 313 5.15 -10.62 9.44
N ALA A 314 4.23 -9.85 9.96
CA ALA A 314 3.52 -10.13 11.19
C ALA A 314 2.28 -10.98 10.90
N LEU A 315 2.11 -12.10 11.61
CA LEU A 315 0.87 -12.87 11.66
C LEU A 315 0.17 -12.56 12.97
N ALA A 316 -1.06 -12.08 12.90
CA ALA A 316 -1.84 -11.66 14.04
C ALA A 316 -3.28 -12.23 14.01
N ARG A 317 -3.94 -12.18 15.17
CA ARG A 317 -5.35 -12.57 15.33
C ARG A 317 -6.11 -11.63 16.24
N PRO A 318 -7.42 -11.62 16.22
CA PRO A 318 -8.27 -11.01 17.25
C PRO A 318 -7.89 -11.46 18.67
N ARG A 319 -8.00 -10.53 19.63
CA ARG A 319 -7.76 -10.80 21.06
C ARG A 319 -9.00 -11.29 21.72
#